data_b59c238c59670dc85e59acd708d08376
#
_entry.id   b59c238c59670dc85e59acd708d08376
#
_cell.length_a   1.000
_cell.length_b   1.000
_cell.length_c   1.000
_cell.angle_alpha   90.00
_cell.angle_beta   90.00
_cell.angle_gamma   90.00
#
_symmetry.space_group_name_H-M   'P 1'
#
loop_
_entity.id
_entity.type
_entity.pdbx_description
1 polymer ?
#
loop_
_entity_poly.entity_id
_entity_poly.type
_entity_poly.pdbx_seq_one_letter_code
_entity_poly.pdbx_strand_id
1 'polypeptide(L)'
;GVVLYGNRVSFTGASNLICRHLRIRMGTNGPDGKDAAGIANGENMIFDHLSVTWGRDENFSINWDSKGKLPRNITIQNSILGQGLQNHSCGGLIQTDTESGITLFRNLYTDNKTRNPKVKGLNQFVNNVVYNWGSGAAYNMGGDSSGQSETTIEDNYFIVGPVDNWQNVRQEDNSIKVEKVPMSPTPPF
;
A
#
# COMPACT_ATOMS: atom_id res chain seq x y z
N GLY A 1 -14.42 16.33 -5.28
CA GLY A 1 -12.98 16.29 -5.01
C GLY A 1 -12.16 16.27 -6.29
N VAL A 2 -10.90 16.65 -6.19
CA VAL A 2 -9.98 16.69 -7.32
C VAL A 2 -9.57 15.27 -7.72
N VAL A 3 -9.48 15.02 -9.01
CA VAL A 3 -8.94 13.78 -9.58
C VAL A 3 -7.70 14.10 -10.41
N LEU A 4 -6.58 13.46 -10.07
CA LEU A 4 -5.37 13.45 -10.87
C LEU A 4 -5.36 12.16 -11.70
N TYR A 5 -5.35 12.30 -13.01
CA TYR A 5 -5.53 11.18 -13.92
C TYR A 5 -4.39 11.05 -14.93
N GLY A 6 -4.02 9.83 -15.25
CA GLY A 6 -3.16 9.52 -16.39
C GLY A 6 -1.65 9.59 -16.11
N ASN A 7 -1.24 9.88 -14.86
CA ASN A 7 0.18 9.88 -14.50
C ASN A 7 0.37 9.60 -13.00
N ARG A 8 1.61 9.29 -12.63
CA ARG A 8 2.02 9.18 -11.23
C ARG A 8 2.06 10.53 -10.53
N VAL A 9 1.89 10.51 -9.22
CA VAL A 9 2.06 11.69 -8.36
C VAL A 9 3.21 11.45 -7.40
N SER A 10 4.18 12.35 -7.36
CA SER A 10 5.31 12.27 -6.44
C SER A 10 5.21 13.34 -5.37
N PHE A 11 5.34 12.93 -4.11
CA PHE A 11 5.45 13.79 -2.95
C PHE A 11 6.89 13.85 -2.41
N THR A 12 7.84 13.33 -3.18
CA THR A 12 9.25 13.29 -2.81
C THR A 12 9.80 14.69 -2.56
N GLY A 13 10.51 14.86 -1.46
CA GLY A 13 11.06 16.14 -1.03
C GLY A 13 10.09 17.05 -0.27
N ALA A 14 8.82 16.67 -0.16
CA ALA A 14 7.88 17.43 0.65
C ALA A 14 8.17 17.31 2.15
N SER A 15 7.81 18.34 2.90
CA SER A 15 7.85 18.33 4.36
C SER A 15 6.72 19.19 4.91
N ASN A 16 6.23 18.84 6.11
CA ASN A 16 5.12 19.52 6.76
C ASN A 16 3.87 19.61 5.87
N LEU A 17 3.52 18.47 5.25
CA LEU A 17 2.45 18.36 4.26
C LEU A 17 1.19 17.74 4.88
N ILE A 18 0.04 18.32 4.59
CA ILE A 18 -1.26 17.69 4.76
C ILE A 18 -1.92 17.56 3.39
N CYS A 19 -2.14 16.32 2.92
CA CYS A 19 -2.82 16.04 1.66
C CYS A 19 -4.13 15.31 1.93
N ARG A 20 -5.26 15.89 1.53
CA ARG A 20 -6.59 15.35 1.85
C ARG A 20 -7.53 15.35 0.66
N HIS A 21 -8.46 14.39 0.66
CA HIS A 21 -9.60 14.32 -0.27
C HIS A 21 -9.21 14.34 -1.75
N LEU A 22 -8.09 13.70 -2.08
CA LEU A 22 -7.57 13.62 -3.44
C LEU A 22 -7.79 12.22 -4.01
N ARG A 23 -8.13 12.14 -5.27
CA ARG A 23 -8.17 10.88 -6.03
C ARG A 23 -7.02 10.85 -7.04
N ILE A 24 -6.21 9.80 -6.98
CA ILE A 24 -5.13 9.54 -7.93
C ILE A 24 -5.51 8.30 -8.74
N ARG A 25 -5.57 8.45 -10.04
CA ARG A 25 -5.96 7.44 -11.02
C ARG A 25 -4.90 7.39 -12.12
N MET A 26 -3.81 6.67 -11.85
CA MET A 26 -2.70 6.64 -12.79
C MET A 26 -3.09 6.01 -14.12
N GLY A 27 -3.51 4.77 -14.10
CA GLY A 27 -3.96 4.07 -15.30
C GLY A 27 -2.86 3.74 -16.30
N THR A 28 -3.26 3.15 -17.42
CA THR A 28 -2.34 2.71 -18.49
C THR A 28 -1.66 3.85 -19.23
N ASN A 29 -2.17 5.07 -19.11
CA ASN A 29 -1.51 6.26 -19.66
C ASN A 29 -0.27 6.69 -18.86
N GLY A 30 -0.17 6.24 -17.61
CA GLY A 30 1.01 6.47 -16.79
C GLY A 30 2.19 5.60 -17.20
N PRO A 31 3.41 5.94 -16.76
CA PRO A 31 4.60 5.18 -17.12
C PRO A 31 4.58 3.76 -16.55
N ASP A 32 5.05 2.80 -17.34
CA ASP A 32 5.13 1.39 -16.96
C ASP A 32 6.08 1.18 -15.78
N GLY A 33 5.76 0.19 -14.92
CA GLY A 33 6.58 -0.15 -13.75
C GLY A 33 6.74 1.01 -12.77
N LYS A 34 5.70 1.85 -12.58
CA LYS A 34 5.70 2.96 -11.62
C LYS A 34 4.48 2.94 -10.73
N ASP A 35 4.70 3.41 -9.52
CA ASP A 35 3.66 3.60 -8.51
C ASP A 35 2.72 4.74 -8.89
N ALA A 36 1.45 4.62 -8.52
CA ALA A 36 0.50 5.72 -8.73
C ALA A 36 0.83 6.93 -7.85
N ALA A 37 1.28 6.70 -6.63
CA ALA A 37 1.78 7.73 -5.71
C ALA A 37 3.04 7.26 -4.99
N GLY A 38 3.96 8.18 -4.67
CA GLY A 38 5.18 7.78 -3.98
C GLY A 38 5.95 8.91 -3.31
N ILE A 39 6.75 8.50 -2.33
CA ILE A 39 7.64 9.34 -1.53
C ILE A 39 8.99 8.62 -1.45
N ALA A 40 10.07 9.28 -1.88
CA ALA A 40 11.43 8.74 -1.71
C ALA A 40 12.19 9.42 -0.56
N ASN A 41 11.83 10.64 -0.21
CA ASN A 41 12.38 11.37 0.94
C ASN A 41 11.40 12.46 1.40
N GLY A 42 11.63 13.00 2.59
CA GLY A 42 10.78 14.02 3.19
C GLY A 42 10.26 13.62 4.56
N GLU A 43 9.59 14.52 5.25
CA GLU A 43 9.17 14.29 6.64
C GLU A 43 7.91 15.05 7.05
N ASN A 44 7.26 14.59 8.13
CA ASN A 44 6.08 15.25 8.72
C ASN A 44 4.93 15.38 7.71
N MET A 45 4.40 14.26 7.23
CA MET A 45 3.34 14.25 6.23
C MET A 45 2.13 13.47 6.71
N ILE A 46 0.95 13.98 6.41
CA ILE A 46 -0.31 13.28 6.60
C ILE A 46 -1.05 13.20 5.27
N PHE A 47 -1.40 11.97 4.88
CA PHE A 47 -2.25 11.65 3.75
C PHE A 47 -3.56 11.08 4.29
N ASP A 48 -4.65 11.82 4.08
CA ASP A 48 -5.92 11.52 4.72
C ASP A 48 -7.08 11.56 3.71
N HIS A 49 -7.95 10.55 3.76
CA HIS A 49 -9.08 10.43 2.82
C HIS A 49 -8.66 10.47 1.35
N LEU A 50 -7.59 9.74 1.01
CA LEU A 50 -7.17 9.57 -0.38
C LEU A 50 -7.84 8.35 -1.01
N SER A 51 -7.89 8.35 -2.33
CA SER A 51 -8.18 7.16 -3.11
C SER A 51 -7.14 7.03 -4.21
N VAL A 52 -6.24 6.06 -4.08
CA VAL A 52 -5.12 5.86 -4.99
C VAL A 52 -5.26 4.51 -5.67
N THR A 53 -5.42 4.51 -6.97
CA THR A 53 -5.65 3.29 -7.74
C THR A 53 -4.92 3.30 -9.07
N TRP A 54 -4.85 2.10 -9.66
CA TRP A 54 -4.36 1.87 -11.00
C TRP A 54 -2.87 2.17 -11.15
N GLY A 55 -2.08 1.92 -10.09
CA GLY A 55 -0.63 1.87 -10.18
C GLY A 55 -0.18 0.72 -11.09
N ARG A 56 0.91 0.91 -11.80
CA ARG A 56 1.50 -0.10 -12.69
C ARG A 56 2.69 -0.81 -12.06
N ASP A 57 2.96 -0.48 -10.81
CA ASP A 57 3.80 -1.18 -9.84
C ASP A 57 3.04 -1.18 -8.51
N GLU A 58 3.29 -0.29 -7.59
CA GLU A 58 2.48 -0.10 -6.40
C GLU A 58 1.45 1.02 -6.57
N ASN A 59 0.43 1.00 -5.73
CA ASN A 59 -0.49 2.13 -5.66
C ASN A 59 0.12 3.30 -4.87
N PHE A 60 0.66 3.05 -3.66
CA PHE A 60 1.33 4.10 -2.90
C PHE A 60 2.55 3.54 -2.14
N SER A 61 3.73 4.06 -2.44
CA SER A 61 4.97 3.65 -1.79
C SER A 61 5.66 4.77 -1.02
N ILE A 62 6.27 4.39 0.10
CA ILE A 62 7.27 5.18 0.81
C ILE A 62 8.57 4.41 0.71
N ASN A 63 9.36 4.74 -0.30
CA ASN A 63 10.54 3.96 -0.65
C ASN A 63 11.78 4.85 -0.68
N TRP A 64 12.56 4.79 0.39
CA TRP A 64 13.79 5.55 0.46
C TRP A 64 14.81 5.05 -0.56
N ASP A 65 15.20 5.94 -1.43
CA ASP A 65 16.17 5.69 -2.51
C ASP A 65 17.63 5.96 -2.10
N SER A 66 17.88 6.12 -0.80
CA SER A 66 19.17 6.50 -0.22
C SER A 66 19.70 7.86 -0.67
N LYS A 67 18.82 8.68 -1.25
CA LYS A 67 19.10 10.09 -1.62
C LYS A 67 18.26 11.01 -0.76
N GLY A 68 18.84 12.12 -0.38
CA GLY A 68 18.14 13.06 0.50
C GLY A 68 17.86 12.48 1.90
N LYS A 69 16.93 13.12 2.59
CA LYS A 69 16.54 12.71 3.95
C LYS A 69 15.73 11.44 3.95
N LEU A 70 15.96 10.58 4.91
CA LEU A 70 15.12 9.44 5.19
C LEU A 70 13.66 9.88 5.39
N PRO A 71 12.68 9.21 4.75
CA PRO A 71 11.27 9.47 5.02
C PRO A 71 10.94 9.24 6.50
N ARG A 72 10.40 10.26 7.18
CA ARG A 72 10.11 10.19 8.61
C ARG A 72 8.76 10.79 8.97
N ASN A 73 8.14 10.23 10.00
CA ASN A 73 6.91 10.74 10.57
C ASN A 73 5.83 10.96 9.48
N ILE A 74 5.45 9.87 8.82
CA ILE A 74 4.49 9.88 7.73
C ILE A 74 3.30 9.00 8.10
N THR A 75 2.11 9.56 7.99
CA THR A 75 0.86 8.85 8.22
C THR A 75 0.04 8.80 6.93
N ILE A 76 -0.43 7.59 6.57
CA ILE A 76 -1.47 7.38 5.56
C ILE A 76 -2.68 6.84 6.29
N GLN A 77 -3.80 7.55 6.23
CA GLN A 77 -4.99 7.16 6.97
C GLN A 77 -6.29 7.34 6.20
N ASN A 78 -7.33 6.61 6.62
CA ASN A 78 -8.70 6.72 6.10
C ASN A 78 -8.77 6.67 4.56
N SER A 79 -7.90 5.90 3.94
CA SER A 79 -7.64 5.95 2.50
C SER A 79 -7.89 4.61 1.83
N ILE A 80 -8.15 4.64 0.52
CA ILE A 80 -8.30 3.46 -0.31
C ILE A 80 -7.08 3.33 -1.22
N LEU A 81 -6.41 2.18 -1.14
CA LEU A 81 -5.22 1.84 -1.92
C LEU A 81 -5.52 0.54 -2.67
N GLY A 82 -5.94 0.63 -3.92
CA GLY A 82 -6.49 -0.56 -4.55
C GLY A 82 -6.46 -0.61 -6.06
N GLN A 83 -6.90 -1.74 -6.59
CA GLN A 83 -7.04 -1.96 -8.02
C GLN A 83 -5.74 -1.71 -8.79
N GLY A 84 -4.61 -2.16 -8.25
CA GLY A 84 -3.33 -2.11 -8.94
C GLY A 84 -3.40 -2.82 -10.28
N LEU A 85 -2.75 -2.28 -11.30
CA LEU A 85 -2.78 -2.84 -12.65
C LEU A 85 -1.70 -3.91 -12.84
N GLN A 86 -1.99 -4.87 -13.70
CA GLN A 86 -1.06 -5.95 -14.06
C GLN A 86 0.10 -5.41 -14.92
N ASN A 87 1.25 -6.02 -14.86
CA ASN A 87 1.65 -7.31 -14.27
C ASN A 87 2.08 -7.23 -12.79
N HIS A 88 2.31 -6.08 -12.24
CA HIS A 88 2.87 -5.86 -10.90
C HIS A 88 1.88 -5.09 -10.02
N SER A 89 0.71 -5.68 -9.83
CA SER A 89 -0.38 -5.11 -9.06
C SER A 89 -0.11 -5.18 -7.56
N CYS A 90 0.52 -4.17 -6.98
CA CYS A 90 0.86 -4.12 -5.57
C CYS A 90 0.15 -2.98 -4.84
N GLY A 91 -0.18 -3.20 -3.57
CA GLY A 91 -0.83 -2.18 -2.73
C GLY A 91 0.13 -1.06 -2.34
N GLY A 92 1.33 -1.42 -1.85
CA GLY A 92 2.35 -0.43 -1.47
C GLY A 92 3.66 -1.06 -1.00
N LEU A 93 4.74 -0.32 -1.16
CA LEU A 93 6.05 -0.66 -0.64
C LEU A 93 6.49 0.39 0.38
N ILE A 94 6.64 0.00 1.64
CA ILE A 94 7.19 0.84 2.69
C ILE A 94 8.60 0.33 2.97
N GLN A 95 9.57 0.96 2.36
CA GLN A 95 10.99 0.57 2.46
C GLN A 95 11.80 1.70 3.07
N THR A 96 11.89 1.66 4.38
CA THR A 96 12.53 2.67 5.21
C THR A 96 13.45 1.99 6.23
N ASP A 97 13.85 2.67 7.28
CA ASP A 97 14.60 2.11 8.39
C ASP A 97 13.87 2.26 9.74
N THR A 98 14.50 1.80 10.81
CA THR A 98 13.94 1.81 12.16
C THR A 98 13.83 3.21 12.79
N GLU A 99 14.32 4.25 12.13
CA GLU A 99 14.16 5.64 12.57
C GLU A 99 13.02 6.38 11.85
N SER A 100 12.34 5.74 10.92
CA SER A 100 11.38 6.42 10.05
C SER A 100 10.05 6.77 10.72
N GLY A 101 9.42 5.81 11.39
CA GLY A 101 8.10 6.00 12.00
C GLY A 101 6.98 6.24 10.97
N ILE A 102 6.54 5.16 10.30
CA ILE A 102 5.48 5.20 9.31
C ILE A 102 4.21 4.62 9.90
N THR A 103 3.09 5.35 9.81
CA THR A 103 1.80 4.89 10.31
C THR A 103 0.81 4.68 9.17
N LEU A 104 0.23 3.49 9.12
CA LEU A 104 -0.82 3.11 8.19
C LEU A 104 -2.08 2.80 9.02
N PHE A 105 -3.08 3.70 8.97
CA PHE A 105 -4.18 3.68 9.90
C PHE A 105 -5.54 3.81 9.21
N ARG A 106 -6.45 2.87 9.47
CA ARG A 106 -7.81 2.87 8.92
C ARG A 106 -7.86 2.95 7.39
N ASN A 107 -6.97 2.22 6.71
CA ASN A 107 -6.97 2.16 5.27
C ASN A 107 -7.66 0.89 4.77
N LEU A 108 -8.17 0.95 3.57
CA LEU A 108 -8.61 -0.20 2.79
C LEU A 108 -7.58 -0.48 1.69
N TYR A 109 -6.94 -1.63 1.78
CA TYR A 109 -6.19 -2.22 0.68
C TYR A 109 -7.09 -3.22 -0.03
N THR A 110 -7.37 -3.03 -1.30
CA THR A 110 -8.32 -3.87 -2.02
C THR A 110 -7.89 -4.17 -3.46
N ASP A 111 -8.15 -5.40 -3.90
CA ASP A 111 -7.95 -5.83 -5.29
C ASP A 111 -6.52 -5.60 -5.80
N ASN A 112 -5.54 -5.78 -4.93
CA ASN A 112 -4.13 -5.81 -5.32
C ASN A 112 -3.62 -7.24 -5.27
N LYS A 113 -2.71 -7.59 -6.14
CA LYS A 113 -2.13 -8.94 -6.20
C LYS A 113 -1.42 -9.31 -4.91
N THR A 114 -0.61 -8.39 -4.37
CA THR A 114 0.21 -8.60 -3.17
C THR A 114 0.65 -7.27 -2.56
N ARG A 115 1.52 -7.33 -1.54
CA ARG A 115 2.09 -6.14 -0.89
C ARG A 115 1.02 -5.16 -0.40
N ASN A 116 0.22 -5.58 0.56
CA ASN A 116 -0.84 -4.72 1.11
C ASN A 116 -0.57 -4.30 2.59
N PRO A 117 0.54 -3.61 2.88
CA PRO A 117 1.74 -3.41 2.07
C PRO A 117 2.84 -4.47 2.28
N LYS A 118 4.00 -4.30 1.61
CA LYS A 118 5.28 -4.86 2.03
C LYS A 118 6.03 -3.81 2.83
N VAL A 119 6.51 -4.16 4.03
CA VAL A 119 7.09 -3.17 4.96
C VAL A 119 8.50 -3.53 5.42
N LYS A 120 9.28 -2.47 5.62
CA LYS A 120 10.56 -2.43 6.33
C LYS A 120 10.67 -1.16 7.14
N GLY A 121 11.59 -1.17 8.10
CA GLY A 121 11.75 -0.08 9.03
C GLY A 121 10.69 -0.10 10.13
N LEU A 122 10.57 0.98 10.86
CA LEU A 122 9.61 1.15 11.95
C LEU A 122 8.23 1.54 11.41
N ASN A 123 7.25 0.67 11.60
CA ASN A 123 5.91 0.85 11.05
C ASN A 123 4.83 0.52 12.07
N GLN A 124 3.68 1.17 11.91
CA GLN A 124 2.43 0.80 12.55
C GLN A 124 1.38 0.50 11.48
N PHE A 125 0.77 -0.66 11.56
CA PHE A 125 -0.32 -1.10 10.68
C PHE A 125 -1.53 -1.43 11.54
N VAL A 126 -2.42 -0.46 11.72
CA VAL A 126 -3.47 -0.51 12.73
C VAL A 126 -4.84 -0.16 12.15
N ASN A 127 -5.85 -0.95 12.51
CA ASN A 127 -7.24 -0.76 12.07
C ASN A 127 -7.42 -0.74 10.54
N ASN A 128 -6.62 -1.45 9.78
CA ASN A 128 -6.76 -1.52 8.33
C ASN A 128 -7.59 -2.74 7.92
N VAL A 129 -8.11 -2.68 6.71
CA VAL A 129 -8.73 -3.81 6.03
C VAL A 129 -7.91 -4.16 4.81
N VAL A 130 -7.54 -5.43 4.67
CA VAL A 130 -6.96 -5.98 3.44
C VAL A 130 -7.97 -6.94 2.84
N TYR A 131 -8.47 -6.61 1.67
CA TYR A 131 -9.52 -7.37 1.01
C TYR A 131 -9.09 -7.84 -0.38
N ASN A 132 -9.43 -9.07 -0.72
CA ASN A 132 -9.33 -9.63 -2.07
C ASN A 132 -7.93 -9.51 -2.68
N TRP A 133 -6.89 -9.96 -1.97
CA TRP A 133 -5.54 -10.03 -2.54
C TRP A 133 -5.36 -11.28 -3.40
N GLY A 134 -4.43 -11.25 -4.36
CA GLY A 134 -4.35 -12.26 -5.40
C GLY A 134 -3.31 -13.33 -5.22
N SER A 135 -2.11 -13.00 -4.81
CA SER A 135 -1.04 -13.99 -4.72
C SER A 135 -0.06 -13.66 -3.61
N GLY A 136 0.56 -14.69 -3.09
CA GLY A 136 1.51 -14.55 -2.00
C GLY A 136 0.85 -14.10 -0.71
N ALA A 137 1.56 -13.31 0.07
CA ALA A 137 1.05 -12.82 1.33
C ALA A 137 0.18 -11.57 1.16
N ALA A 138 -0.90 -11.50 1.94
CA ALA A 138 -1.71 -10.28 2.04
C ALA A 138 -0.87 -9.11 2.54
N TYR A 139 -0.03 -9.36 3.53
CA TYR A 139 0.88 -8.42 4.15
C TYR A 139 2.27 -9.05 4.24
N ASN A 140 3.31 -8.29 3.89
CA ASN A 140 4.68 -8.80 3.86
C ASN A 140 5.58 -8.01 4.82
N MET A 141 6.33 -8.70 5.66
CA MET A 141 7.36 -8.11 6.54
C MET A 141 8.75 -8.50 6.06
N GLY A 142 9.62 -7.50 5.90
CA GLY A 142 10.98 -7.75 5.47
C GLY A 142 11.08 -8.31 4.05
N GLY A 143 11.71 -9.46 3.91
CA GLY A 143 11.89 -10.17 2.64
C GLY A 143 13.24 -9.95 2.00
N ASP A 144 13.27 -9.97 0.68
CA ASP A 144 14.44 -9.99 -0.19
C ASP A 144 15.29 -8.71 -0.20
N SER A 145 14.76 -7.61 0.29
CA SER A 145 15.54 -6.38 0.40
C SER A 145 16.23 -6.27 1.78
N SER A 146 17.41 -5.70 1.81
CA SER A 146 18.14 -5.46 3.05
C SER A 146 17.37 -4.53 3.99
N GLY A 147 17.41 -4.82 5.27
CA GLY A 147 16.82 -3.97 6.31
C GLY A 147 15.85 -4.72 7.23
N GLN A 148 15.82 -4.26 8.45
CA GLN A 148 14.97 -4.77 9.52
C GLN A 148 13.56 -4.24 9.38
N SER A 149 12.58 -5.04 9.79
CA SER A 149 11.20 -4.61 9.91
C SER A 149 10.77 -4.71 11.37
N GLU A 150 10.40 -3.58 11.94
CA GLU A 150 9.80 -3.46 13.27
C GLU A 150 8.38 -2.93 13.09
N THR A 151 7.39 -3.80 13.27
CA THR A 151 6.02 -3.46 12.92
C THR A 151 5.06 -3.79 14.05
N THR A 152 4.26 -2.81 14.45
CA THR A 152 3.07 -3.02 15.27
C THR A 152 1.89 -3.35 14.34
N ILE A 153 1.25 -4.51 14.53
CA ILE A 153 0.11 -4.96 13.73
C ILE A 153 -1.04 -5.22 14.69
N GLU A 154 -2.04 -4.34 14.68
CA GLU A 154 -3.16 -4.40 15.63
C GLU A 154 -4.50 -4.11 14.94
N ASP A 155 -5.53 -4.82 15.34
CA ASP A 155 -6.93 -4.59 14.96
C ASP A 155 -7.19 -4.53 13.45
N ASN A 156 -6.47 -5.34 12.66
CA ASN A 156 -6.64 -5.38 11.23
C ASN A 156 -7.52 -6.56 10.80
N TYR A 157 -8.23 -6.38 9.70
CA TYR A 157 -8.99 -7.43 9.04
C TYR A 157 -8.32 -7.85 7.74
N PHE A 158 -8.09 -9.15 7.59
CA PHE A 158 -7.63 -9.77 6.34
C PHE A 158 -8.76 -10.65 5.82
N ILE A 159 -9.40 -10.21 4.74
CA ILE A 159 -10.59 -10.84 4.19
C ILE A 159 -10.27 -11.35 2.79
N VAL A 160 -10.26 -12.66 2.64
CA VAL A 160 -10.14 -13.29 1.31
C VAL A 160 -11.35 -12.93 0.47
N GLY A 161 -11.14 -12.62 -0.79
CA GLY A 161 -12.22 -12.35 -1.72
C GLY A 161 -13.13 -13.56 -1.96
N PRO A 162 -14.14 -13.42 -2.82
CA PRO A 162 -15.10 -14.49 -3.11
C PRO A 162 -14.39 -15.78 -3.48
N VAL A 163 -14.70 -16.86 -2.78
CA VAL A 163 -14.01 -18.16 -2.89
C VAL A 163 -14.01 -18.71 -4.31
N ASP A 164 -15.02 -18.36 -5.09
CA ASP A 164 -15.23 -18.89 -6.44
C ASP A 164 -14.77 -17.93 -7.54
N ASN A 165 -14.23 -16.78 -7.20
CA ASN A 165 -13.93 -15.76 -8.19
C ASN A 165 -12.52 -15.15 -8.04
N TRP A 166 -11.53 -16.01 -8.12
CA TRP A 166 -10.12 -15.63 -8.27
C TRP A 166 -9.84 -14.77 -9.51
N GLN A 167 -10.84 -14.60 -10.36
CA GLN A 167 -10.73 -13.92 -11.65
C GLN A 167 -10.53 -12.41 -11.51
N ASN A 168 -10.89 -11.84 -10.36
CA ASN A 168 -10.70 -10.41 -10.12
C ASN A 168 -9.26 -10.05 -9.76
N VAL A 169 -8.50 -11.05 -9.36
CA VAL A 169 -7.05 -10.91 -9.17
C VAL A 169 -6.38 -11.78 -10.23
N ARG A 170 -5.92 -11.19 -11.31
CA ARG A 170 -5.27 -11.94 -12.38
C ARG A 170 -4.06 -12.66 -11.85
N GLN A 171 -4.14 -13.97 -11.87
CA GLN A 171 -3.01 -14.86 -11.67
C GLN A 171 -2.14 -14.84 -12.90
N GLU A 172 -0.90 -14.51 -12.76
CA GLU A 172 0.09 -14.69 -13.82
C GLU A 172 0.93 -15.94 -13.63
N ASP A 173 0.86 -16.53 -12.46
CA ASP A 173 1.46 -17.84 -12.20
C ASP A 173 0.51 -18.73 -11.40
N ASN A 174 0.66 -20.04 -11.57
CA ASN A 174 -0.13 -21.06 -10.89
C ASN A 174 0.36 -21.33 -9.44
N SER A 175 1.21 -20.50 -8.89
CA SER A 175 1.86 -20.73 -7.60
C SER A 175 1.09 -20.13 -6.40
N ILE A 176 -0.14 -19.71 -6.59
CA ILE A 176 -0.90 -19.03 -5.54
C ILE A 176 -1.33 -20.02 -4.46
N LYS A 177 -0.74 -19.87 -3.30
CA LYS A 177 -1.27 -20.45 -2.07
C LYS A 177 -2.08 -19.37 -1.35
N VAL A 178 -3.38 -19.58 -1.29
CA VAL A 178 -4.23 -18.76 -0.44
C VAL A 178 -4.30 -19.41 0.91
N GLU A 179 -3.72 -18.77 1.89
CA GLU A 179 -4.04 -19.08 3.27
C GLU A 179 -5.39 -18.43 3.60
N LYS A 180 -6.39 -19.27 3.84
CA LYS A 180 -7.67 -18.80 4.36
C LYS A 180 -7.43 -18.29 5.78
N VAL A 181 -7.40 -17.00 5.95
CA VAL A 181 -7.50 -16.42 7.30
C VAL A 181 -8.95 -16.62 7.75
N PRO A 182 -9.20 -17.27 8.88
CA PRO A 182 -10.55 -17.41 9.40
C PRO A 182 -11.16 -16.02 9.55
N MET A 183 -12.31 -15.80 8.92
CA MET A 183 -13.08 -14.60 9.20
C MET A 183 -13.48 -14.63 10.68
N SER A 184 -13.21 -13.55 11.39
CA SER A 184 -13.89 -13.34 12.67
C SER A 184 -15.39 -13.33 12.41
N PRO A 185 -16.20 -14.13 13.10
CA PRO A 185 -17.60 -14.31 12.77
C PRO A 185 -18.47 -13.06 13.01
N THR A 186 -17.93 -12.03 13.59
CA THR A 186 -18.66 -10.77 13.85
C THR A 186 -17.71 -9.57 13.71
N PRO A 187 -17.95 -8.67 12.77
CA PRO A 187 -17.33 -7.36 12.84
C PRO A 187 -17.82 -6.67 14.11
N PRO A 188 -16.94 -6.07 14.89
CA PRO A 188 -17.39 -5.25 16.02
C PRO A 188 -17.98 -3.94 15.45
N PHE A 189 -19.29 -3.88 15.42
CA PHE A 189 -20.05 -2.65 15.33
C PHE A 189 -20.90 -2.51 16.57
#